data_9e4a6cb093c30e12582a09fd64db16eb
#
_entry.id   9e4a6cb093c30e12582a09fd64db16eb
#
_cell.length_a   1.000
_cell.length_b   1.000
_cell.length_c   1.000
_cell.angle_alpha   90.00
_cell.angle_beta   90.00
_cell.angle_gamma   90.00
#
_symmetry.space_group_name_H-M   'P 1'
#
loop_
_entity.id
_entity.type
_entity.pdbx_description
1 polymer ?
#
loop_
_entity_poly.entity_id
_entity_poly.type
_entity_poly.pdbx_seq_one_letter_code
_entity_poly.pdbx_strand_id
1 'polypeptide(L)'
;MLFRSDWIYKGLAILLIGCPCALVISTPAAIAAGMSAGARRGLLMKGGAVLENLGRVTAVALDKTGTITMGKPEVTDVIAIGRAERDILSLAASLEQGSSHPLAMAILQEAKARKAPLPPAFDAEAIPGEGIAGSVGGERVFLGSPLAAGRRTQICENVSTKITVLNDAGKTVSVLLAGNTVAGLIAMRDEP
;
A
#
# COMPACT_ATOMS: atom_id res chain seq x y z
N MET A 1 -31.27 -67.30 -20.49
CA MET A 1 -31.23 -65.82 -20.47
C MET A 1 -31.26 -65.20 -19.06
N LEU A 2 -31.56 -65.93 -17.99
CA LEU A 2 -31.67 -65.45 -16.61
C LEU A 2 -30.32 -65.18 -15.91
N PHE A 3 -29.26 -65.87 -16.29
CA PHE A 3 -27.90 -65.69 -15.68
C PHE A 3 -27.22 -64.34 -16.00
N ARG A 4 -27.64 -63.66 -17.03
CA ARG A 4 -27.05 -62.37 -17.42
C ARG A 4 -27.57 -61.18 -16.61
N SER A 5 -28.81 -61.27 -16.14
CA SER A 5 -29.44 -60.25 -15.31
C SER A 5 -28.84 -60.25 -13.88
N ASP A 6 -28.58 -61.42 -13.27
CA ASP A 6 -28.00 -61.56 -11.94
C ASP A 6 -26.59 -60.96 -11.84
N TRP A 7 -25.76 -61.10 -12.86
CA TRP A 7 -24.43 -60.51 -12.88
C TRP A 7 -24.49 -59.00 -13.05
N ILE A 8 -25.48 -58.49 -13.79
CA ILE A 8 -25.71 -57.06 -13.94
C ILE A 8 -26.17 -56.47 -12.59
N TYR A 9 -27.08 -57.11 -11.87
CA TYR A 9 -27.53 -56.71 -10.55
C TYR A 9 -26.39 -56.70 -9.53
N LYS A 10 -25.57 -57.76 -9.52
CA LYS A 10 -24.39 -57.84 -8.66
C LYS A 10 -23.36 -56.75 -8.98
N GLY A 11 -23.12 -56.49 -10.26
CA GLY A 11 -22.25 -55.43 -10.71
C GLY A 11 -22.74 -54.03 -10.29
N LEU A 12 -24.02 -53.73 -10.44
CA LEU A 12 -24.66 -52.51 -10.00
C LEU A 12 -24.65 -52.36 -8.49
N ALA A 13 -24.87 -53.44 -7.73
CA ALA A 13 -24.81 -53.45 -6.26
C ALA A 13 -23.39 -53.11 -5.76
N ILE A 14 -22.33 -53.67 -6.39
CA ILE A 14 -20.94 -53.38 -6.04
C ILE A 14 -20.60 -51.91 -6.37
N LEU A 15 -21.09 -51.39 -7.50
CA LEU A 15 -20.93 -49.98 -7.89
C LEU A 15 -21.64 -49.06 -6.89
N LEU A 16 -22.81 -49.38 -6.41
CA LEU A 16 -23.56 -48.61 -5.41
C LEU A 16 -22.87 -48.62 -4.04
N ILE A 17 -22.37 -49.80 -3.60
CA ILE A 17 -21.65 -49.94 -2.31
C ILE A 17 -20.24 -49.25 -2.38
N GLY A 18 -19.57 -49.36 -3.51
CA GLY A 18 -18.26 -48.75 -3.74
C GLY A 18 -18.29 -47.24 -4.06
N CYS A 19 -19.50 -46.69 -4.22
CA CYS A 19 -19.62 -45.25 -4.51
C CYS A 19 -19.32 -44.42 -3.24
N PRO A 20 -18.31 -43.55 -3.27
CA PRO A 20 -18.01 -42.65 -2.15
C PRO A 20 -18.97 -41.44 -2.13
N CYS A 21 -20.28 -41.71 -2.29
CA CYS A 21 -21.31 -40.67 -2.45
C CYS A 21 -21.31 -39.64 -1.29
N ALA A 22 -21.04 -40.11 -0.07
CA ALA A 22 -20.92 -39.22 1.09
C ALA A 22 -19.74 -38.25 0.93
N LEU A 23 -18.62 -38.71 0.41
CA LEU A 23 -17.43 -37.89 0.18
C LEU A 23 -17.63 -36.90 -0.96
N VAL A 24 -18.31 -37.34 -2.01
CA VAL A 24 -18.57 -36.49 -3.20
C VAL A 24 -19.52 -35.33 -2.86
N ILE A 25 -20.44 -35.52 -1.91
CA ILE A 25 -21.38 -34.46 -1.50
C ILE A 25 -20.77 -33.60 -0.37
N SER A 26 -20.04 -34.23 0.57
CA SER A 26 -19.51 -33.51 1.74
C SER A 26 -18.45 -32.46 1.39
N THR A 27 -17.57 -32.75 0.41
CA THR A 27 -16.48 -31.83 0.03
C THR A 27 -17.02 -30.51 -0.54
N PRO A 28 -17.91 -30.49 -1.56
CA PRO A 28 -18.50 -29.24 -2.04
C PRO A 28 -19.29 -28.49 -0.98
N ALA A 29 -20.01 -29.21 -0.11
CA ALA A 29 -20.77 -28.60 0.97
C ALA A 29 -19.84 -27.91 2.00
N ALA A 30 -18.74 -28.55 2.37
CA ALA A 30 -17.73 -27.96 3.26
C ALA A 30 -17.07 -26.73 2.64
N ILE A 31 -16.72 -26.78 1.36
CA ILE A 31 -16.16 -25.62 0.61
C ILE A 31 -17.19 -24.48 0.59
N ALA A 32 -18.44 -24.74 0.24
CA ALA A 32 -19.50 -23.73 0.20
C ALA A 32 -19.73 -23.10 1.57
N ALA A 33 -19.76 -23.90 2.63
CA ALA A 33 -19.91 -23.43 4.01
C ALA A 33 -18.70 -22.57 4.44
N GLY A 34 -17.48 -23.01 4.13
CA GLY A 34 -16.25 -22.26 4.42
C GLY A 34 -16.19 -20.94 3.68
N MET A 35 -16.50 -20.92 2.38
CA MET A 35 -16.59 -19.69 1.59
C MET A 35 -17.66 -18.73 2.11
N SER A 36 -18.84 -19.25 2.48
CA SER A 36 -19.92 -18.43 3.05
C SER A 36 -19.52 -17.83 4.40
N ALA A 37 -18.88 -18.60 5.26
CA ALA A 37 -18.38 -18.12 6.56
C ALA A 37 -17.29 -17.04 6.38
N GLY A 38 -16.40 -17.22 5.40
CA GLY A 38 -15.38 -16.23 5.02
C GLY A 38 -16.00 -14.94 4.51
N ALA A 39 -16.94 -15.04 3.56
CA ALA A 39 -17.61 -13.88 2.96
C ALA A 39 -18.34 -13.02 4.00
N ARG A 40 -18.98 -13.64 5.00
CA ARG A 40 -19.61 -12.92 6.12
C ARG A 40 -18.64 -12.13 6.98
N ARG A 41 -17.34 -12.46 6.93
CA ARG A 41 -16.26 -11.77 7.64
C ARG A 41 -15.46 -10.83 6.71
N GLY A 42 -15.97 -10.58 5.49
CA GLY A 42 -15.30 -9.72 4.51
C GLY A 42 -14.17 -10.39 3.74
N LEU A 43 -13.95 -11.71 3.89
CA LEU A 43 -12.92 -12.43 3.15
C LEU A 43 -13.44 -12.82 1.77
N LEU A 44 -12.86 -12.24 0.73
CA LEU A 44 -13.18 -12.58 -0.66
C LEU A 44 -12.25 -13.70 -1.15
N MET A 45 -12.77 -14.93 -1.20
CA MET A 45 -12.03 -16.09 -1.70
C MET A 45 -12.39 -16.40 -3.15
N LYS A 46 -11.36 -16.53 -4.01
CA LYS A 46 -11.52 -16.85 -5.44
C LYS A 46 -11.59 -18.37 -5.66
N GLY A 47 -12.66 -19.02 -5.12
CA GLY A 47 -12.92 -20.45 -5.34
C GLY A 47 -12.40 -21.37 -4.23
N GLY A 48 -12.83 -22.65 -4.29
CA GLY A 48 -12.53 -23.67 -3.26
C GLY A 48 -11.05 -24.08 -3.20
N ALA A 49 -10.33 -23.97 -4.30
CA ALA A 49 -8.89 -24.29 -4.34
C ALA A 49 -8.06 -23.40 -3.36
N VAL A 50 -8.52 -22.19 -3.09
CA VAL A 50 -7.89 -21.30 -2.10
C VAL A 50 -8.00 -21.89 -0.69
N LEU A 51 -9.18 -22.41 -0.32
CA LEU A 51 -9.41 -23.07 0.96
C LEU A 51 -8.54 -24.32 1.15
N GLU A 52 -8.41 -25.15 0.11
CA GLU A 52 -7.55 -26.33 0.15
C GLU A 52 -6.07 -25.98 0.33
N ASN A 53 -5.61 -24.93 -0.36
CA ASN A 53 -4.22 -24.48 -0.28
C ASN A 53 -3.90 -23.81 1.06
N LEU A 54 -4.87 -23.14 1.70
CA LEU A 54 -4.66 -22.52 3.02
C LEU A 54 -4.19 -23.52 4.08
N GLY A 55 -4.66 -24.77 4.02
CA GLY A 55 -4.22 -25.84 4.94
C GLY A 55 -2.75 -26.27 4.75
N ARG A 56 -2.10 -25.87 3.66
CA ARG A 56 -0.70 -26.23 3.33
C ARG A 56 0.27 -25.04 3.51
N VAL A 57 -0.23 -23.88 3.91
CA VAL A 57 0.58 -22.67 4.09
C VAL A 57 1.47 -22.85 5.31
N THR A 58 2.78 -22.73 5.11
CA THR A 58 3.81 -22.80 6.16
C THR A 58 4.49 -21.47 6.43
N ALA A 59 4.37 -20.52 5.50
CA ALA A 59 4.94 -19.17 5.62
C ALA A 59 3.98 -18.15 5.01
N VAL A 60 3.88 -16.97 5.62
CA VAL A 60 3.05 -15.86 5.15
C VAL A 60 3.94 -14.63 4.99
N ALA A 61 3.96 -14.06 3.81
CA ALA A 61 4.55 -12.75 3.54
C ALA A 61 3.42 -11.72 3.45
N LEU A 62 3.51 -10.66 4.27
CA LEU A 62 2.51 -9.60 4.33
C LEU A 62 3.13 -8.32 3.79
N ASP A 63 2.43 -7.65 2.87
CA ASP A 63 2.75 -6.27 2.53
C ASP A 63 2.37 -5.35 3.69
N LYS A 64 3.12 -4.26 3.86
CA LYS A 64 2.87 -3.29 4.94
C LYS A 64 1.70 -2.38 4.57
N THR A 65 1.81 -1.69 3.44
CA THR A 65 0.93 -0.57 3.10
C THR A 65 -0.40 -1.06 2.53
N GLY A 66 -1.51 -0.71 3.19
CA GLY A 66 -2.86 -1.13 2.78
C GLY A 66 -3.19 -2.60 3.06
N THR A 67 -2.30 -3.34 3.74
CA THR A 67 -2.55 -4.72 4.21
C THR A 67 -2.46 -4.79 5.72
N ILE A 68 -1.34 -4.37 6.32
CA ILE A 68 -1.16 -4.25 7.77
C ILE A 68 -1.62 -2.87 8.23
N THR A 69 -1.41 -1.85 7.40
CA THR A 69 -1.81 -0.47 7.65
C THR A 69 -3.05 -0.09 6.85
N MET A 70 -3.71 0.98 7.22
CA MET A 70 -4.94 1.45 6.58
C MET A 70 -4.73 2.01 5.16
N GLY A 71 -3.48 2.16 4.70
CA GLY A 71 -3.15 2.78 3.42
C GLY A 71 -3.47 4.28 3.37
N LYS A 72 -3.53 4.91 4.53
CA LYS A 72 -3.81 6.34 4.70
C LYS A 72 -2.68 7.01 5.47
N PRO A 73 -1.57 7.32 4.80
CA PRO A 73 -0.46 8.01 5.46
C PRO A 73 -0.91 9.39 5.95
N GLU A 74 -0.39 9.77 7.12
CA GLU A 74 -0.57 11.10 7.70
C GLU A 74 0.80 11.75 7.92
N VAL A 75 0.86 13.08 7.76
CA VAL A 75 2.07 13.84 8.06
C VAL A 75 2.24 13.91 9.58
N THR A 76 3.34 13.35 10.07
CA THR A 76 3.67 13.35 11.50
C THR A 76 4.65 14.44 11.87
N ASP A 77 5.58 14.78 10.99
CA ASP A 77 6.61 15.80 11.25
C ASP A 77 6.87 16.63 10.00
N VAL A 78 7.07 17.91 10.22
CA VAL A 78 7.58 18.85 9.23
C VAL A 78 8.80 19.49 9.84
N ILE A 79 9.96 19.24 9.27
CA ILE A 79 11.25 19.77 9.76
C ILE A 79 11.74 20.80 8.75
N ALA A 80 11.68 22.04 9.12
CA ALA A 80 12.16 23.15 8.30
C ALA A 80 13.67 23.38 8.46
N ILE A 81 14.33 23.74 7.36
CA ILE A 81 15.76 24.06 7.31
C ILE A 81 15.90 25.42 6.65
N GLY A 82 16.18 26.43 7.47
CA GLY A 82 16.34 27.83 7.00
C GLY A 82 15.06 28.54 6.55
N ARG A 83 13.88 27.91 6.75
CA ARG A 83 12.55 28.46 6.40
C ARG A 83 11.56 28.14 7.50
N ALA A 84 10.32 28.64 7.39
CA ALA A 84 9.25 28.25 8.30
C ALA A 84 8.61 26.90 7.87
N GLU A 85 8.14 26.08 8.81
CA GLU A 85 7.42 24.83 8.51
C GLU A 85 6.23 25.04 7.57
N ARG A 86 5.54 26.16 7.74
CA ARG A 86 4.42 26.56 6.90
C ARG A 86 4.83 26.72 5.44
N ASP A 87 6.02 27.25 5.17
CA ASP A 87 6.54 27.44 3.80
C ASP A 87 6.91 26.09 3.19
N ILE A 88 7.47 25.17 3.98
CA ILE A 88 7.76 23.79 3.54
C ILE A 88 6.49 23.09 3.09
N LEU A 89 5.44 23.16 3.91
CA LEU A 89 4.13 22.57 3.58
C LEU A 89 3.49 23.26 2.36
N SER A 90 3.61 24.58 2.27
CA SER A 90 3.09 25.36 1.15
C SER A 90 3.72 24.92 -0.18
N LEU A 91 5.06 24.86 -0.24
CA LEU A 91 5.80 24.47 -1.43
C LEU A 91 5.50 23.00 -1.83
N ALA A 92 5.54 22.09 -0.86
CA ALA A 92 5.27 20.67 -1.09
C ALA A 92 3.84 20.44 -1.58
N ALA A 93 2.85 21.02 -0.91
CA ALA A 93 1.46 20.88 -1.28
C ALA A 93 1.13 21.53 -2.62
N SER A 94 1.80 22.64 -2.98
CA SER A 94 1.64 23.29 -4.29
C SER A 94 2.11 22.37 -5.42
N LEU A 95 3.21 21.65 -5.25
CA LEU A 95 3.69 20.68 -6.24
C LEU A 95 2.74 19.50 -6.40
N GLU A 96 2.17 19.03 -5.29
CA GLU A 96 1.31 17.84 -5.25
C GLU A 96 -0.15 18.14 -5.63
N GLN A 97 -0.50 19.37 -6.00
CA GLN A 97 -1.82 19.71 -6.51
C GLN A 97 -2.13 18.89 -7.76
N GLY A 98 -3.16 18.06 -7.68
CA GLY A 98 -3.56 17.16 -8.77
C GLY A 98 -2.94 15.76 -8.73
N SER A 99 -2.05 15.48 -7.79
CA SER A 99 -1.55 14.13 -7.55
C SER A 99 -2.56 13.29 -6.76
N SER A 100 -2.79 12.05 -7.20
CA SER A 100 -3.61 11.06 -6.49
C SER A 100 -2.79 10.12 -5.61
N HIS A 101 -1.48 10.34 -5.50
CA HIS A 101 -0.61 9.49 -4.69
C HIS A 101 -0.96 9.62 -3.20
N PRO A 102 -0.99 8.53 -2.40
CA PRO A 102 -1.35 8.60 -0.98
C PRO A 102 -0.53 9.59 -0.16
N LEU A 103 0.79 9.68 -0.41
CA LEU A 103 1.66 10.64 0.27
C LEU A 103 1.34 12.09 -0.10
N ALA A 104 0.98 12.35 -1.36
CA ALA A 104 0.54 13.67 -1.82
C ALA A 104 -0.74 14.12 -1.11
N MET A 105 -1.70 13.19 -1.01
CA MET A 105 -2.97 13.45 -0.30
C MET A 105 -2.75 13.79 1.17
N ALA A 106 -1.80 13.11 1.83
CA ALA A 106 -1.41 13.40 3.21
C ALA A 106 -0.85 14.83 3.36
N ILE A 107 0.05 15.23 2.45
CA ILE A 107 0.64 16.57 2.44
C ILE A 107 -0.42 17.64 2.18
N LEU A 108 -1.31 17.42 1.21
CA LEU A 108 -2.41 18.34 0.90
C LEU A 108 -3.38 18.49 2.08
N GLN A 109 -3.70 17.40 2.76
CA GLN A 109 -4.57 17.41 3.94
C GLN A 109 -3.94 18.20 5.09
N GLU A 110 -2.67 17.99 5.37
CA GLU A 110 -1.94 18.70 6.42
C GLU A 110 -1.77 20.20 6.09
N ALA A 111 -1.47 20.52 4.83
CA ALA A 111 -1.40 21.91 4.38
C ALA A 111 -2.75 22.64 4.57
N LYS A 112 -3.85 21.97 4.28
CA LYS A 112 -5.20 22.48 4.50
C LYS A 112 -5.50 22.67 6.00
N ALA A 113 -5.13 21.69 6.83
CA ALA A 113 -5.34 21.76 8.30
C ALA A 113 -4.59 22.93 8.92
N ARG A 114 -3.33 23.16 8.49
CA ARG A 114 -2.51 24.28 8.94
C ARG A 114 -2.78 25.60 8.19
N LYS A 115 -3.75 25.61 7.27
CA LYS A 115 -4.08 26.78 6.44
C LYS A 115 -2.85 27.36 5.73
N ALA A 116 -1.98 26.47 5.23
CA ALA A 116 -0.83 26.90 4.45
C ALA A 116 -1.30 27.47 3.09
N PRO A 117 -0.71 28.55 2.58
CA PRO A 117 -1.04 29.06 1.26
C PRO A 117 -0.64 28.04 0.19
N LEU A 118 -1.43 27.95 -0.88
CA LEU A 118 -1.17 27.04 -2.00
C LEU A 118 -0.98 27.86 -3.28
N PRO A 119 0.19 28.50 -3.47
CA PRO A 119 0.48 29.20 -4.72
C PRO A 119 0.47 28.20 -5.89
N PRO A 120 0.16 28.64 -7.11
CA PRO A 120 0.16 27.77 -8.27
C PRO A 120 1.56 27.23 -8.54
N ALA A 121 1.63 25.93 -8.83
CA ALA A 121 2.84 25.30 -9.35
C ALA A 121 2.80 25.32 -10.87
N PHE A 122 3.94 25.57 -11.49
CA PHE A 122 4.16 25.54 -12.93
C PHE A 122 5.14 24.41 -13.27
N ASP A 123 4.94 23.79 -14.43
CA ASP A 123 5.79 22.72 -14.94
C ASP A 123 5.99 21.57 -13.92
N ALA A 124 4.93 21.25 -13.16
CA ALA A 124 4.98 20.17 -12.20
C ALA A 124 4.98 18.83 -12.94
N GLU A 125 6.08 18.09 -12.81
CA GLU A 125 6.30 16.79 -13.46
C GLU A 125 6.64 15.72 -12.43
N ALA A 126 5.90 14.62 -12.45
CA ALA A 126 6.19 13.45 -11.64
C ALA A 126 7.33 12.65 -12.27
N ILE A 127 8.39 12.39 -11.49
CA ILE A 127 9.56 11.61 -11.90
C ILE A 127 9.42 10.22 -11.28
N PRO A 128 9.14 9.18 -12.09
CA PRO A 128 8.88 7.84 -11.58
C PRO A 128 10.00 7.32 -10.67
N GLY A 129 9.63 6.87 -9.47
CA GLY A 129 10.56 6.33 -8.47
C GLY A 129 11.42 7.36 -7.74
N GLU A 130 11.31 8.65 -8.06
CA GLU A 130 12.10 9.69 -7.43
C GLU A 130 11.27 10.70 -6.65
N GLY A 131 10.21 11.24 -7.26
CA GLY A 131 9.38 12.29 -6.66
C GLY A 131 8.72 13.19 -7.70
N ILE A 132 8.52 14.45 -7.36
CA ILE A 132 7.92 15.47 -8.23
C ILE A 132 8.80 16.74 -8.25
N ALA A 133 8.92 17.37 -9.41
CA ALA A 133 9.65 18.61 -9.59
C ALA A 133 8.76 19.65 -10.29
N GLY A 134 9.00 20.92 -10.02
CA GLY A 134 8.28 22.01 -10.67
C GLY A 134 8.79 23.37 -10.22
N SER A 135 8.05 24.43 -10.52
CA SER A 135 8.34 25.79 -10.09
C SER A 135 7.18 26.33 -9.26
N VAL A 136 7.45 26.86 -8.09
CA VAL A 136 6.44 27.44 -7.19
C VAL A 136 6.92 28.83 -6.78
N GLY A 137 6.12 29.84 -7.07
CA GLY A 137 6.50 31.23 -6.77
C GLY A 137 7.78 31.70 -7.47
N GLY A 138 8.14 31.12 -8.63
CA GLY A 138 9.36 31.43 -9.39
C GLY A 138 10.60 30.68 -8.91
N GLU A 139 10.51 29.88 -7.86
CA GLU A 139 11.59 29.03 -7.35
C GLU A 139 11.44 27.59 -7.85
N ARG A 140 12.52 26.95 -8.31
CA ARG A 140 12.51 25.52 -8.64
C ARG A 140 12.45 24.70 -7.37
N VAL A 141 11.50 23.81 -7.32
CA VAL A 141 11.24 22.96 -6.15
C VAL A 141 11.22 21.50 -6.58
N PHE A 142 11.79 20.64 -5.76
CA PHE A 142 11.71 19.19 -5.89
C PHE A 142 11.28 18.59 -4.56
N LEU A 143 10.34 17.67 -4.61
CA LEU A 143 9.90 16.87 -3.46
C LEU A 143 10.07 15.41 -3.82
N GLY A 144 10.84 14.65 -3.04
CA GLY A 144 11.05 13.24 -3.35
C GLY A 144 11.77 12.46 -2.27
N SER A 145 12.19 11.24 -2.61
CA SER A 145 12.90 10.35 -1.68
C SER A 145 14.26 10.93 -1.29
N PRO A 146 14.80 10.59 -0.10
CA PRO A 146 16.13 11.01 0.33
C PRO A 146 17.22 10.63 -0.68
N LEU A 147 17.10 9.46 -1.31
CA LEU A 147 18.03 9.00 -2.33
C LEU A 147 18.01 9.89 -3.56
N ALA A 148 16.82 10.26 -4.03
CA ALA A 148 16.65 11.13 -5.19
C ALA A 148 17.11 12.57 -4.91
N ALA A 149 16.87 13.07 -3.71
CA ALA A 149 17.39 14.37 -3.27
C ALA A 149 18.92 14.37 -3.20
N GLY A 150 19.53 13.30 -2.69
CA GLY A 150 21.00 13.15 -2.60
C GLY A 150 21.71 13.09 -3.96
N ARG A 151 20.99 12.70 -5.03
CA ARG A 151 21.51 12.78 -6.41
C ARG A 151 21.51 14.22 -6.97
N ARG A 152 20.68 15.10 -6.41
CA ARG A 152 20.50 16.48 -6.88
C ARG A 152 21.30 17.50 -6.08
N THR A 153 21.50 17.23 -4.80
CA THR A 153 22.25 18.12 -3.92
C THR A 153 22.94 17.33 -2.81
N GLN A 154 24.01 17.90 -2.26
CA GLN A 154 24.68 17.31 -1.11
C GLN A 154 23.82 17.49 0.14
N ILE A 155 23.42 16.37 0.75
CA ILE A 155 22.70 16.35 2.02
C ILE A 155 23.73 16.41 3.15
N CYS A 156 23.65 17.42 4.00
CA CYS A 156 24.58 17.55 5.13
C CYS A 156 24.31 16.46 6.18
N GLU A 157 25.34 16.13 6.97
CA GLU A 157 25.31 15.03 7.95
C GLU A 157 24.16 15.18 8.97
N ASN A 158 23.91 16.39 9.45
CA ASN A 158 22.80 16.65 10.38
C ASN A 158 21.43 16.28 9.76
N VAL A 159 21.21 16.57 8.49
CA VAL A 159 19.96 16.21 7.79
C VAL A 159 19.88 14.72 7.55
N SER A 160 21.00 14.08 7.16
CA SER A 160 21.07 12.64 6.98
C SER A 160 20.77 11.88 8.27
N THR A 161 21.30 12.33 9.41
CA THR A 161 21.00 11.76 10.73
C THR A 161 19.51 11.87 11.06
N LYS A 162 18.88 13.03 10.80
CA LYS A 162 17.44 13.19 11.02
C LYS A 162 16.61 12.25 10.16
N ILE A 163 17.00 12.05 8.89
CA ILE A 163 16.32 11.12 7.98
C ILE A 163 16.42 9.70 8.53
N THR A 164 17.61 9.28 8.99
CA THR A 164 17.81 7.95 9.57
C THR A 164 16.93 7.73 10.79
N VAL A 165 16.92 8.66 11.74
CA VAL A 165 16.09 8.58 12.96
C VAL A 165 14.60 8.46 12.62
N LEU A 166 14.12 9.22 11.64
CA LEU A 166 12.71 9.15 11.22
C LEU A 166 12.38 7.80 10.54
N ASN A 167 13.29 7.29 9.70
CA ASN A 167 13.12 5.99 9.05
C ASN A 167 13.14 4.84 10.08
N ASP A 168 14.03 4.89 11.07
CA ASP A 168 14.10 3.91 12.17
C ASP A 168 12.83 3.92 13.03
N ALA A 169 12.16 5.08 13.13
CA ALA A 169 10.84 5.21 13.74
C ALA A 169 9.69 4.69 12.86
N GLY A 170 9.99 4.06 11.71
CA GLY A 170 9.00 3.50 10.78
C GLY A 170 8.25 4.52 9.93
N LYS A 171 8.78 5.76 9.82
CA LYS A 171 8.19 6.83 9.01
C LYS A 171 8.76 6.84 7.60
N THR A 172 7.97 7.27 6.64
CA THR A 172 8.42 7.56 5.27
C THR A 172 8.83 9.01 5.21
N VAL A 173 10.05 9.30 4.78
CA VAL A 173 10.59 10.67 4.71
C VAL A 173 10.65 11.15 3.27
N SER A 174 10.06 12.31 3.00
CA SER A 174 10.22 13.08 1.77
C SER A 174 11.11 14.29 2.04
N VAL A 175 12.04 14.56 1.13
CA VAL A 175 12.96 15.71 1.17
C VAL A 175 12.46 16.77 0.21
N LEU A 176 12.29 17.99 0.69
CA LEU A 176 12.00 19.16 -0.12
C LEU A 176 13.29 19.92 -0.42
N LEU A 177 13.59 20.06 -1.71
CA LEU A 177 14.63 20.95 -2.19
C LEU A 177 14.01 22.24 -2.73
N ALA A 178 14.61 23.35 -2.43
CA ALA A 178 14.31 24.66 -3.02
C ALA A 178 15.58 25.21 -3.67
N GLY A 179 15.55 25.40 -4.97
CA GLY A 179 16.77 25.55 -5.76
C GLY A 179 17.68 24.32 -5.63
N ASN A 180 18.92 24.56 -5.19
CA ASN A 180 19.93 23.51 -5.00
C ASN A 180 20.17 23.16 -3.52
N THR A 181 19.28 23.53 -2.62
CA THR A 181 19.47 23.33 -1.18
C THR A 181 18.31 22.58 -0.57
N VAL A 182 18.58 21.82 0.50
CA VAL A 182 17.54 21.18 1.28
C VAL A 182 16.78 22.25 2.08
N ALA A 183 15.50 22.41 1.76
CA ALA A 183 14.62 23.35 2.45
C ALA A 183 13.92 22.72 3.65
N GLY A 184 13.64 21.41 3.60
CA GLY A 184 13.00 20.73 4.73
C GLY A 184 12.76 19.25 4.47
N LEU A 185 12.23 18.59 5.50
CA LEU A 185 11.84 17.21 5.51
C LEU A 185 10.36 17.11 5.90
N ILE A 186 9.64 16.21 5.27
CA ILE A 186 8.27 15.87 5.62
C ILE A 186 8.25 14.37 5.93
N ALA A 187 7.96 14.01 7.17
CA ALA A 187 7.83 12.63 7.58
C ALA A 187 6.36 12.25 7.68
N MET A 188 6.05 11.07 7.17
CA MET A 188 4.69 10.54 7.12
C MET A 188 4.70 9.13 7.69
N ARG A 189 3.59 8.76 8.34
CA ARG A 189 3.37 7.42 8.86
C ARG A 189 2.01 6.92 8.43
N ASP A 190 1.96 5.67 8.05
CA ASP A 190 0.71 4.95 7.82
C ASP A 190 0.45 4.09 9.06
N GLU A 191 -0.58 4.42 9.81
CA GLU A 191 -0.94 3.73 11.04
C GLU A 191 -1.57 2.37 10.74
N PRO A 192 -1.32 1.34 11.57
CA PRO A 192 -1.94 0.02 11.44
C PRO A 192 -3.43 0.02 11.78
#